data_00fa88b25ca063fc115df14b82afc631
#
_entry.id   00fa88b25ca063fc115df14b82afc631
#
_cell.length_a   1.000
_cell.length_b   1.000
_cell.length_c   1.000
_cell.angle_alpha   90.00
_cell.angle_beta   90.00
_cell.angle_gamma   90.00
#
_symmetry.space_group_name_H-M   'P 1'
#
loop_
_entity.id
_entity.type
_entity.pdbx_description
1 polymer ?
#
loop_
_entity_poly.entity_id
_entity_poly.type
_entity_poly.pdbx_seq_one_letter_code
_entity_poly.pdbx_strand_id
1 'polypeptide(L)'
;MESFHEVYPRVWKLTLPLPFELQSVNVYLVALDDGYLLIDCGMETEPSFETLSGAMAERGIAWTDIRRIFLTHMHPDHMGLAARLLRLTG
;
A
#
# COMPACT_ATOMS: atom_id res chain seq x y z
N MET A 1 -12.79 -7.47 5.78
CA MET A 1 -12.03 -6.69 4.80
C MET A 1 -10.85 -6.01 5.47
N GLU A 2 -9.71 -6.05 4.84
CA GLU A 2 -8.52 -5.44 5.42
C GLU A 2 -8.61 -3.92 5.37
N SER A 3 -8.15 -3.27 6.42
CA SER A 3 -8.14 -1.82 6.54
C SER A 3 -6.81 -1.37 7.11
N PHE A 4 -6.49 -0.10 6.90
CA PHE A 4 -5.32 0.48 7.54
C PHE A 4 -5.56 0.61 9.04
N HIS A 5 -4.58 0.20 9.83
CA HIS A 5 -4.60 0.32 11.28
C HIS A 5 -3.47 1.22 11.74
N GLU A 6 -3.77 2.22 12.56
CA GLU A 6 -2.72 3.08 13.09
C GLU A 6 -1.86 2.29 14.07
N VAL A 7 -0.56 2.21 13.79
CA VAL A 7 0.38 1.48 14.64
C VAL A 7 1.33 2.44 15.36
N TYR A 8 1.39 3.69 14.92
CA TYR A 8 2.16 4.75 15.52
C TYR A 8 1.53 6.05 15.04
N PRO A 9 1.65 7.18 15.75
CA PRO A 9 1.03 8.42 15.28
C PRO A 9 1.44 8.73 13.84
N ARG A 10 0.44 8.91 12.98
CA ARG A 10 0.59 9.20 11.55
C ARG A 10 1.19 8.05 10.73
N VAL A 11 1.19 6.83 11.28
CA VAL A 11 1.68 5.64 10.57
C VAL A 11 0.63 4.55 10.65
N TRP A 12 0.19 4.05 9.51
CA TRP A 12 -0.83 3.00 9.43
C TRP A 12 -0.27 1.78 8.70
N LYS A 13 -0.69 0.62 9.14
CA LYS A 13 -0.30 -0.66 8.56
C LYS A 13 -1.49 -1.30 7.85
N LEU A 14 -1.24 -1.90 6.70
CA LEU A 14 -2.22 -2.70 5.96
C LEU A 14 -1.57 -4.01 5.60
N THR A 15 -2.28 -5.11 5.86
CA THR A 15 -1.82 -6.45 5.49
C THR A 15 -2.44 -6.84 4.15
N LEU A 16 -1.61 -7.16 3.17
CA LEU A 16 -2.06 -7.55 1.83
C LEU A 16 -1.91 -9.04 1.63
N PRO A 17 -2.85 -9.67 0.90
CA PRO A 17 -2.76 -11.10 0.64
C PRO A 17 -1.68 -11.41 -0.40
N LEU A 18 -1.07 -12.59 -0.27
CA LEU A 18 -0.19 -13.14 -1.29
C LEU A 18 -0.90 -14.35 -1.91
N PRO A 19 -0.53 -14.75 -3.14
CA PRO A 19 -1.14 -15.91 -3.79
C PRO A 19 -0.69 -17.24 -3.17
N PHE A 20 0.05 -17.18 -2.07
CA PHE A 20 0.51 -18.37 -1.36
C PHE A 20 -0.35 -18.56 -0.13
N GLU A 21 -0.67 -19.82 0.17
CA GLU A 21 -1.53 -20.13 1.29
C GLU A 21 -0.94 -19.60 2.61
N LEU A 22 -1.79 -18.96 3.41
CA LEU A 22 -1.45 -18.47 4.74
C LEU A 22 -0.33 -17.42 4.77
N GLN A 23 -0.07 -16.76 3.63
CA GLN A 23 0.98 -15.76 3.58
C GLN A 23 0.40 -14.38 3.27
N SER A 24 1.08 -13.37 3.76
CA SER A 24 0.68 -11.99 3.55
C SER A 24 1.91 -11.10 3.69
N VAL A 25 1.79 -9.86 3.25
CA VAL A 25 2.83 -8.86 3.42
C VAL A 25 2.21 -7.58 3.93
N ASN A 26 2.95 -6.83 4.73
CA ASN A 26 2.49 -5.58 5.28
C ASN A 26 3.00 -4.41 4.44
N VAL A 27 2.12 -3.43 4.22
CA VAL A 27 2.52 -2.15 3.66
C VAL A 27 2.19 -1.08 4.68
N TYR A 28 2.89 0.05 4.63
CA TYR A 28 2.70 1.11 5.60
C TYR A 28 2.40 2.42 4.89
N LEU A 29 1.50 3.19 5.47
CA LEU A 29 1.12 4.50 4.99
C LEU A 29 1.54 5.51 6.05
N VAL A 30 2.33 6.51 5.66
CA VAL A 30 2.81 7.54 6.56
C VAL A 30 2.27 8.89 6.11
N ALA A 31 1.65 9.63 7.02
CA ALA A 31 1.13 10.95 6.70
C ALA A 31 2.27 11.96 6.66
N LEU A 32 2.34 12.70 5.56
CA LEU A 32 3.29 13.79 5.35
C LEU A 32 2.53 15.11 5.40
N ASP A 33 3.27 16.23 5.38
CA ASP A 33 2.61 17.54 5.39
C ASP A 33 1.84 17.79 4.08
N ASP A 34 2.29 17.21 2.96
CA ASP A 34 1.71 17.45 1.65
C ASP A 34 1.07 16.21 1.03
N GLY A 35 0.80 15.18 1.84
CA GLY A 35 0.19 13.96 1.33
C GLY A 35 0.66 12.75 2.11
N TYR A 36 0.94 11.67 1.41
CA TYR A 36 1.29 10.41 2.05
C TYR A 36 2.51 9.76 1.42
N LEU A 37 3.24 9.01 2.24
CA LEU A 37 4.31 8.11 1.80
C LEU A 37 3.78 6.68 1.94
N LEU A 38 3.90 5.90 0.87
CA LEU A 38 3.54 4.49 0.92
C LEU A 38 4.84 3.69 0.99
N ILE A 39 4.98 2.85 2.02
CA ILE A 39 6.14 1.98 2.19
C ILE A 39 5.75 0.58 1.75
N ASP A 40 6.37 0.11 0.68
CA ASP A 40 6.06 -1.12 -0.03
C ASP A 40 4.66 -1.05 -0.66
N CYS A 41 4.35 -1.94 -1.57
CA CYS A 41 3.08 -1.87 -2.28
C CYS A 41 2.47 -3.24 -2.61
N GLY A 42 3.14 -4.33 -2.23
CA GLY A 42 2.58 -5.65 -2.43
C GLY A 42 2.88 -6.23 -3.81
N MET A 43 2.34 -7.42 -4.04
CA MET A 43 2.55 -8.16 -5.26
C MET A 43 1.54 -7.72 -6.33
N GLU A 44 1.92 -7.83 -7.60
CA GLU A 44 1.02 -7.46 -8.71
C GLU A 44 -0.04 -8.55 -8.89
N THR A 45 -1.07 -8.50 -8.05
CA THR A 45 -2.24 -9.37 -8.16
C THR A 45 -3.48 -8.52 -7.95
N GLU A 46 -4.60 -8.95 -8.53
CA GLU A 46 -5.86 -8.22 -8.34
C GLU A 46 -6.30 -8.19 -6.88
N PRO A 47 -6.23 -9.30 -6.11
CA PRO A 47 -6.60 -9.24 -4.70
C PRO A 47 -5.76 -8.23 -3.91
N SER A 48 -4.45 -8.15 -4.15
CA SER A 48 -3.61 -7.19 -3.48
C SER A 48 -3.97 -5.76 -3.87
N PHE A 49 -4.16 -5.51 -5.16
CA PHE A 49 -4.53 -4.17 -5.63
C PHE A 49 -5.90 -3.75 -5.08
N GLU A 50 -6.87 -4.66 -5.11
CA GLU A 50 -8.21 -4.36 -4.61
C GLU A 50 -8.21 -4.08 -3.11
N THR A 51 -7.42 -4.83 -2.35
CA THR A 51 -7.30 -4.62 -0.91
C THR A 51 -6.71 -3.26 -0.62
N LEU A 52 -5.61 -2.91 -1.28
CA LEU A 52 -4.95 -1.63 -1.07
C LEU A 52 -5.85 -0.48 -1.52
N SER A 53 -6.44 -0.59 -2.70
CA SER A 53 -7.31 0.44 -3.25
C SER A 53 -8.55 0.65 -2.38
N GLY A 54 -9.16 -0.45 -1.91
CA GLY A 54 -10.32 -0.37 -1.03
C GLY A 54 -10.00 0.26 0.31
N ALA A 55 -8.85 -0.08 0.89
CA ALA A 55 -8.44 0.51 2.17
C ALA A 55 -8.18 2.00 2.04
N MET A 56 -7.59 2.44 0.93
CA MET A 56 -7.38 3.86 0.68
C MET A 56 -8.71 4.59 0.50
N ALA A 57 -9.63 4.01 -0.27
CA ALA A 57 -10.94 4.61 -0.48
C ALA A 57 -11.72 4.75 0.83
N GLU A 58 -11.61 3.76 1.70
CA GLU A 58 -12.26 3.78 3.01
C GLU A 58 -11.79 4.96 3.85
N ARG A 59 -10.54 5.36 3.69
CA ARG A 59 -9.97 6.50 4.41
C ARG A 59 -10.07 7.81 3.64
N GLY A 60 -10.67 7.80 2.44
CA GLY A 60 -10.81 8.99 1.63
C GLY A 60 -9.51 9.47 1.01
N ILE A 61 -8.58 8.56 0.80
CA ILE A 61 -7.26 8.90 0.22
C ILE A 61 -7.28 8.59 -1.27
N ALA A 62 -6.98 9.59 -2.10
CA ALA A 62 -6.85 9.41 -3.53
C ALA A 62 -5.42 8.98 -3.88
N TRP A 63 -5.26 8.30 -5.01
CA TRP A 63 -3.92 7.89 -5.44
C TRP A 63 -3.00 9.10 -5.61
N THR A 64 -3.54 10.23 -6.06
CA THR A 64 -2.74 11.45 -6.23
C THR A 64 -2.27 12.05 -4.91
N ASP A 65 -2.80 11.59 -3.78
CA ASP A 65 -2.33 12.00 -2.45
C ASP A 65 -1.07 11.25 -2.04
N ILE A 66 -0.72 10.16 -2.74
CA ILE A 66 0.52 9.43 -2.50
C ILE A 66 1.63 10.19 -3.19
N ARG A 67 2.51 10.79 -2.42
CA ARG A 67 3.60 11.63 -2.93
C ARG A 67 4.87 10.85 -3.16
N ARG A 68 5.10 9.77 -2.41
CA ARG A 68 6.30 8.95 -2.53
C ARG A 68 5.97 7.50 -2.26
N ILE A 69 6.70 6.61 -2.91
CA ILE A 69 6.63 5.18 -2.65
C ILE A 69 8.05 4.74 -2.32
N PHE A 70 8.24 4.14 -1.15
CA PHE A 70 9.53 3.65 -0.71
C PHE A 70 9.50 2.12 -0.67
N LEU A 71 10.47 1.49 -1.33
CA LEU A 71 10.53 0.03 -1.40
C LEU A 71 11.65 -0.46 -0.48
N THR A 72 11.29 -1.28 0.50
CA THR A 72 12.28 -1.81 1.45
C THR A 72 13.03 -3.00 0.89
N HIS A 73 12.42 -3.73 -0.06
CA HIS A 73 13.00 -4.91 -0.68
C HIS A 73 12.75 -4.89 -2.18
N MET A 74 13.63 -5.55 -2.93
CA MET A 74 13.48 -5.70 -4.38
C MET A 74 12.79 -7.02 -4.72
N HIS A 75 11.89 -7.47 -3.86
CA HIS A 75 11.14 -8.71 -4.06
C HIS A 75 9.73 -8.40 -4.58
N PRO A 76 9.16 -9.26 -5.43
CA PRO A 76 7.83 -8.99 -6.00
C PRO A 76 6.73 -8.79 -4.99
N ASP A 77 6.81 -9.40 -3.81
CA ASP A 77 5.79 -9.25 -2.78
C ASP A 77 5.80 -7.86 -2.13
N HIS A 78 6.84 -7.06 -2.37
CA HIS A 78 6.96 -5.71 -1.82
C HIS A 78 6.88 -4.64 -2.92
N MET A 79 7.33 -4.94 -4.13
CA MET A 79 7.42 -3.93 -5.18
C MET A 79 6.60 -4.25 -6.42
N GLY A 80 5.88 -5.40 -6.41
CA GLY A 80 5.20 -5.86 -7.62
C GLY A 80 4.20 -4.87 -8.19
N LEU A 81 3.50 -4.12 -7.34
CA LEU A 81 2.52 -3.14 -7.78
C LEU A 81 3.11 -1.76 -8.09
N ALA A 82 4.42 -1.57 -7.87
CA ALA A 82 5.01 -0.23 -7.98
C ALA A 82 4.74 0.44 -9.33
N ALA A 83 4.94 -0.26 -10.44
CA ALA A 83 4.74 0.33 -11.76
C ALA A 83 3.28 0.76 -11.97
N ARG A 84 2.34 -0.07 -11.52
CA ARG A 84 0.91 0.23 -11.62
C ARG A 84 0.55 1.45 -10.78
N LEU A 85 1.06 1.51 -9.54
CA LEU A 85 0.78 2.62 -8.64
C LEU A 85 1.39 3.92 -9.14
N LEU A 86 2.59 3.86 -9.73
CA LEU A 86 3.23 5.05 -10.27
C LEU A 86 2.39 5.68 -11.38
N ARG A 87 1.70 4.87 -12.18
CA ARG A 87 0.80 5.40 -13.20
C ARG A 87 -0.42 6.08 -12.60
N LEU A 88 -0.86 5.63 -11.43
CA LEU A 88 -2.04 6.18 -10.76
C LEU A 88 -1.70 7.42 -9.93
N THR A 89 -0.50 7.50 -9.42
CA THR A 89 -0.10 8.62 -8.56
C THR A 89 0.47 9.80 -9.34
N GLY A 90 0.80 9.56 -10.58
CA GLY A 90 1.41 10.59 -11.42
C GLY A 90 2.92 10.57 -11.26
#